data_dcaccd713c446f2979cee095c7105187
#
_entry.id   dcaccd713c446f2979cee095c7105187
#
_cell.length_a   1.000
_cell.length_b   1.000
_cell.length_c   1.000
_cell.angle_alpha   90.00
_cell.angle_beta   90.00
_cell.angle_gamma   90.00
#
_symmetry.space_group_name_H-M   'P 1'
#
loop_
_entity.id
_entity.type
_entity.pdbx_description
1 polymer ?
#
loop_
_entity_poly.entity_id
_entity_poly.type
_entity_poly.pdbx_seq_one_letter_code
_entity_poly.pdbx_strand_id
1 'polypeptide(L)'
;ALLFYYASENARGINVVMKRDISECNYFKGKIPENLLFDFSSPYGYGGWLIEGDTENPGLFAEYEEWCRNNNIISEFVRFHPVIKNSIVCEKSYVVSQLGKTVTLDLSSPETFWVNFTSKIRNMIRKAQKNGVRIYNGRYPELFKSFKDIYDKTMDKDNADSYYYFSDEFYKSIEN
;
A
#
# COMPACT_ATOMS: atom_id res chain seq x y z
N ALA A 1 -10.88 8.07 -4.83
CA ALA A 1 -9.73 8.57 -4.04
C ALA A 1 -9.89 10.06 -3.77
N LEU A 2 -9.38 10.52 -2.62
CA LEU A 2 -9.30 11.94 -2.26
C LEU A 2 -7.84 12.29 -2.00
N LEU A 3 -7.42 13.48 -2.40
CA LEU A 3 -6.14 14.07 -2.06
C LEU A 3 -6.38 15.20 -1.06
N PHE A 4 -5.79 15.11 0.11
CA PHE A 4 -5.71 16.19 1.07
C PHE A 4 -4.38 16.92 0.90
N TYR A 5 -4.45 18.24 0.91
CA TYR A 5 -3.29 19.12 0.91
C TYR A 5 -3.44 20.14 2.03
N TYR A 6 -2.44 20.20 2.88
CA TYR A 6 -2.32 21.20 3.95
C TYR A 6 -1.14 22.11 3.68
N ALA A 7 -1.28 23.39 3.95
CA ALA A 7 -0.20 24.37 3.89
C ALA A 7 -0.35 25.43 4.99
N SER A 8 0.72 25.64 5.71
CA SER A 8 0.90 26.75 6.68
C SER A 8 2.21 27.49 6.37
N GLU A 9 2.55 28.48 7.18
CA GLU A 9 3.83 29.16 7.03
C GLU A 9 5.04 28.23 7.18
N ASN A 10 4.94 27.22 8.05
CA ASN A 10 6.06 26.38 8.46
C ASN A 10 5.95 24.92 8.04
N ALA A 11 4.80 24.48 7.53
CA ALA A 11 4.58 23.07 7.17
C ALA A 11 3.71 22.93 5.93
N ARG A 12 3.97 21.87 5.17
CA ARG A 12 3.13 21.38 4.08
C ARG A 12 2.91 19.90 4.26
N GLY A 13 1.70 19.42 3.95
CA GLY A 13 1.37 18.00 4.07
C GLY A 13 0.48 17.53 2.94
N ILE A 14 0.65 16.28 2.54
CA ILE A 14 -0.24 15.61 1.61
C ILE A 14 -0.64 14.24 2.16
N ASN A 15 -1.90 13.85 1.92
CA ASN A 15 -2.40 12.51 2.19
C ASN A 15 -3.37 12.09 1.08
N VAL A 16 -3.23 10.87 0.57
CA VAL A 16 -4.16 10.27 -0.39
C VAL A 16 -4.90 9.15 0.29
N VAL A 17 -6.22 9.21 0.23
CA VAL A 17 -7.10 8.21 0.86
C VAL A 17 -8.16 7.69 -0.11
N MET A 18 -8.60 6.47 0.12
CA MET A 18 -9.77 5.88 -0.51
C MET A 18 -10.96 6.05 0.43
N LYS A 19 -11.96 6.84 0.02
CA LYS A 19 -13.23 6.97 0.75
C LYS A 19 -14.13 5.80 0.39
N ARG A 20 -14.67 5.13 1.40
CA ARG A 20 -15.59 3.99 1.23
C ARG A 20 -16.86 4.25 2.01
N ASP A 21 -17.99 3.85 1.45
CA ASP A 21 -19.25 3.82 2.17
C ASP A 21 -19.29 2.57 3.05
N ILE A 22 -19.49 2.73 4.34
CA ILE A 22 -19.53 1.62 5.29
C ILE A 22 -20.69 0.68 5.01
N SER A 23 -21.80 1.20 4.47
CA SER A 23 -22.98 0.39 4.12
C SER A 23 -22.70 -0.69 3.08
N GLU A 24 -21.67 -0.52 2.23
CA GLU A 24 -21.25 -1.50 1.23
C GLU A 24 -20.56 -2.73 1.84
N CYS A 25 -20.06 -2.62 3.08
CA CYS A 25 -19.45 -3.75 3.79
C CYS A 25 -20.54 -4.79 4.11
N ASN A 26 -20.26 -6.07 3.79
CA ASN A 26 -21.20 -7.17 4.00
C ASN A 26 -21.80 -7.22 5.42
N TYR A 27 -21.01 -6.84 6.44
CA TYR A 27 -21.47 -6.83 7.82
C TYR A 27 -22.52 -5.74 8.09
N PHE A 28 -22.41 -4.59 7.42
CA PHE A 28 -23.28 -3.42 7.64
C PHE A 28 -24.39 -3.27 6.59
N LYS A 29 -24.35 -4.07 5.53
CA LYS A 29 -25.33 -4.03 4.44
C LYS A 29 -26.76 -4.18 4.97
N GLY A 30 -27.60 -3.19 4.69
CA GLY A 30 -28.98 -3.12 5.18
C GLY A 30 -29.15 -2.74 6.66
N LYS A 31 -28.05 -2.47 7.39
CA LYS A 31 -28.08 -2.00 8.80
C LYS A 31 -27.78 -0.52 8.91
N ILE A 32 -27.01 0.03 7.98
CA ILE A 32 -26.65 1.45 7.91
C ILE A 32 -27.17 1.98 6.57
N PRO A 33 -27.83 3.15 6.56
CA PRO A 33 -28.22 3.80 5.32
C PRO A 33 -27.02 4.10 4.41
N GLU A 34 -27.22 3.96 3.11
CA GLU A 34 -26.22 4.34 2.11
C GLU A 34 -25.88 5.84 2.19
N ASN A 35 -24.64 6.18 1.92
CA ASN A 35 -24.14 7.56 1.91
C ASN A 35 -24.25 8.32 3.24
N LEU A 36 -24.38 7.61 4.37
CA LEU A 36 -24.48 8.22 5.68
C LEU A 36 -23.13 8.28 6.41
N LEU A 37 -22.42 7.15 6.47
CA LEU A 37 -21.15 7.01 7.18
C LEU A 37 -20.07 6.46 6.26
N PHE A 38 -18.88 6.99 6.41
CA PHE A 38 -17.74 6.62 5.58
C PHE A 38 -16.53 6.25 6.41
N ASP A 39 -15.64 5.47 5.84
CA ASP A 39 -14.29 5.28 6.34
C ASP A 39 -13.25 5.67 5.28
N PHE A 40 -12.03 5.86 5.73
CA PHE A 40 -10.87 6.02 4.89
C PHE A 40 -9.94 4.82 4.99
N SER A 41 -9.29 4.50 3.88
CA SER A 41 -8.17 3.57 3.87
C SER A 41 -7.04 4.10 2.99
N SER A 42 -5.82 3.68 3.27
CA SER A 42 -4.73 3.88 2.32
C SER A 42 -5.07 3.28 0.96
N PRO A 43 -4.63 3.87 -0.15
CA PRO A 43 -4.54 3.16 -1.42
C PRO A 43 -3.78 1.84 -1.26
N TYR A 44 -3.97 0.92 -2.21
CA TYR A 44 -3.22 -0.34 -2.18
C TYR A 44 -1.72 -0.07 -2.16
N GLY A 45 -1.04 -0.64 -1.16
CA GLY A 45 0.37 -0.40 -0.87
C GLY A 45 0.53 0.33 0.46
N TYR A 46 0.96 1.55 0.41
CA TYR A 46 1.24 2.39 1.59
C TYR A 46 0.62 3.77 1.43
N GLY A 47 0.35 4.44 2.56
CA GLY A 47 -0.24 5.77 2.60
C GLY A 47 0.09 6.51 3.90
N GLY A 48 -0.79 7.42 4.26
CA GLY A 48 -0.63 8.33 5.39
C GLY A 48 0.06 9.63 4.99
N TRP A 49 0.06 10.56 5.91
CA TRP A 49 0.60 11.88 5.68
C TRP A 49 2.09 11.88 5.35
N LEU A 50 2.46 12.60 4.31
CA LEU A 50 3.82 13.05 4.05
C LEU A 50 3.89 14.53 4.38
N ILE A 51 4.76 14.88 5.32
CA ILE A 51 4.87 16.24 5.86
C ILE A 51 6.28 16.77 5.62
N GLU A 52 6.35 17.98 5.10
CA GLU A 52 7.57 18.77 4.95
C GLU A 52 7.51 19.98 5.88
N GLY A 53 8.63 20.32 6.52
CA GLY A 53 8.73 21.44 7.45
C GLY A 53 8.48 21.02 8.90
N ASP A 54 7.71 21.82 9.64
CA ASP A 54 7.43 21.58 11.06
C ASP A 54 6.45 20.41 11.23
N THR A 55 7.00 19.24 11.57
CA THR A 55 6.25 18.01 11.81
C THR A 55 5.49 17.99 13.14
N GLU A 56 5.80 18.90 14.03
CA GLU A 56 5.11 19.06 15.32
C GLU A 56 3.88 19.98 15.21
N ASN A 57 3.59 20.51 14.02
CA ASN A 57 2.47 21.42 13.80
C ASN A 57 1.13 20.75 14.12
N PRO A 58 0.44 21.15 15.19
CA PRO A 58 -0.84 20.52 15.58
C PRO A 58 -1.99 20.90 14.65
N GLY A 59 -1.87 21.95 13.85
CA GLY A 59 -2.93 22.48 12.99
C GLY A 59 -3.37 21.49 11.92
N LEU A 60 -2.41 20.83 11.25
CA LEU A 60 -2.72 19.85 10.21
C LEU A 60 -3.70 18.77 10.70
N PHE A 61 -3.37 18.11 11.79
CA PHE A 61 -4.20 17.00 12.28
C PHE A 61 -5.53 17.50 12.86
N ALA A 62 -5.54 18.65 13.52
CA ALA A 62 -6.77 19.24 14.05
C ALA A 62 -7.76 19.61 12.93
N GLU A 63 -7.28 20.28 11.90
CA GLU A 63 -8.11 20.65 10.73
C GLU A 63 -8.58 19.41 9.95
N TYR A 64 -7.71 18.42 9.78
CA TYR A 64 -8.07 17.17 9.11
C TYR A 64 -9.14 16.41 9.89
N GLU A 65 -8.99 16.30 11.20
CA GLU A 65 -9.95 15.61 12.07
C GLU A 65 -11.30 16.33 12.08
N GLU A 66 -11.31 17.66 12.13
CA GLU A 66 -12.53 18.47 12.02
C GLU A 66 -13.21 18.24 10.66
N TRP A 67 -12.43 18.25 9.57
CA TRP A 67 -12.96 17.96 8.24
C TRP A 67 -13.59 16.54 8.19
N CYS A 68 -12.91 15.55 8.74
CA CYS A 68 -13.41 14.19 8.80
C CYS A 68 -14.74 14.09 9.54
N ARG A 69 -14.86 14.72 10.72
CA ARG A 69 -16.12 14.78 11.50
C ARG A 69 -17.25 15.43 10.70
N ASN A 70 -16.97 16.56 10.06
CA ASN A 70 -17.96 17.30 9.28
C ASN A 70 -18.42 16.56 8.02
N ASN A 71 -17.65 15.56 7.57
CA ASN A 71 -17.96 14.74 6.40
C ASN A 71 -18.32 13.29 6.72
N ASN A 72 -18.68 13.02 7.99
CA ASN A 72 -19.12 11.70 8.48
C ASN A 72 -18.08 10.58 8.25
N ILE A 73 -16.79 10.91 8.31
CA ILE A 73 -15.73 9.92 8.30
C ILE A 73 -15.53 9.44 9.74
N ILE A 74 -15.80 8.16 9.99
CA ILE A 74 -15.79 7.62 11.37
C ILE A 74 -14.50 6.88 11.71
N SER A 75 -13.74 6.48 10.72
CA SER A 75 -12.45 5.82 10.92
C SER A 75 -11.53 5.97 9.71
N GLU A 76 -10.25 5.83 9.95
CA GLU A 76 -9.23 5.74 8.90
C GLU A 76 -8.27 4.60 9.22
N PHE A 77 -8.04 3.73 8.23
CA PHE A 77 -7.00 2.71 8.29
C PHE A 77 -5.82 3.11 7.43
N VAL A 78 -4.66 3.31 8.07
CA VAL A 78 -3.43 3.71 7.38
C VAL A 78 -2.40 2.60 7.44
N ARG A 79 -1.90 2.21 6.26
CA ARG A 79 -0.73 1.35 6.14
C ARG A 79 0.49 2.23 5.91
N PHE A 80 1.18 2.60 6.98
CA PHE A 80 2.34 3.48 6.92
C PHE A 80 3.52 2.86 6.17
N HIS A 81 4.32 3.72 5.53
CA HIS A 81 5.44 3.29 4.72
C HIS A 81 6.66 2.92 5.60
N PRO A 82 7.17 1.68 5.52
CA PRO A 82 8.18 1.18 6.46
C PRO A 82 9.55 1.85 6.31
N VAL A 83 9.89 2.35 5.10
CA VAL A 83 11.18 3.01 4.84
C VAL A 83 11.12 4.49 5.16
N ILE A 84 10.06 5.19 4.72
CA ILE A 84 9.85 6.62 4.99
C ILE A 84 9.54 6.85 6.47
N LYS A 85 8.95 5.84 7.15
CA LYS A 85 8.58 5.90 8.57
C LYS A 85 7.66 7.06 8.92
N ASN A 86 6.76 7.40 8.01
CA ASN A 86 5.81 8.49 8.21
C ASN A 86 4.78 8.23 9.34
N SER A 87 4.78 7.03 9.92
CA SER A 87 4.04 6.78 11.17
C SER A 87 4.51 7.63 12.33
N ILE A 88 5.80 7.97 12.40
CA ILE A 88 6.40 8.72 13.53
C ILE A 88 5.72 10.08 13.70
N VAL A 89 5.52 10.80 12.61
CA VAL A 89 4.86 12.12 12.65
C VAL A 89 3.36 12.04 12.92
N CYS A 90 2.79 10.85 12.82
CA CYS A 90 1.36 10.58 13.00
C CYS A 90 1.00 9.99 14.38
N GLU A 91 1.99 9.61 15.21
CA GLU A 91 1.76 8.89 16.49
C GLU A 91 0.88 9.66 17.48
N LYS A 92 0.86 10.99 17.41
CA LYS A 92 0.01 11.82 18.29
C LYS A 92 -1.47 11.77 17.91
N SER A 93 -1.79 11.43 16.67
CA SER A 93 -3.16 11.47 16.11
C SER A 93 -3.69 10.11 15.71
N TYR A 94 -2.82 9.11 15.59
CA TYR A 94 -3.18 7.75 15.21
C TYR A 94 -2.71 6.72 16.24
N VAL A 95 -3.51 5.69 16.43
CA VAL A 95 -3.08 4.50 17.17
C VAL A 95 -2.22 3.65 16.27
N VAL A 96 -0.90 3.69 16.45
CA VAL A 96 0.06 2.98 15.60
C VAL A 96 0.39 1.61 16.18
N SER A 97 0.23 0.56 15.36
CA SER A 97 0.58 -0.82 15.73
C SER A 97 1.63 -1.38 14.78
N GLN A 98 2.69 -1.94 15.33
CA GLN A 98 3.72 -2.61 14.53
C GLN A 98 3.28 -4.05 14.22
N LEU A 99 2.94 -4.32 12.95
CA LEU A 99 2.45 -5.64 12.51
C LEU A 99 3.54 -6.61 12.07
N GLY A 100 4.67 -6.09 11.57
CA GLY A 100 5.74 -6.94 11.04
C GLY A 100 6.99 -6.17 10.66
N LYS A 101 7.92 -6.91 10.05
CA LYS A 101 9.17 -6.36 9.53
C LYS A 101 9.20 -6.49 8.02
N THR A 102 9.74 -5.48 7.34
CA THR A 102 10.04 -5.52 5.91
C THR A 102 11.54 -5.70 5.69
N VAL A 103 11.89 -6.25 4.55
CA VAL A 103 13.29 -6.37 4.12
C VAL A 103 13.53 -5.36 3.02
N THR A 104 14.51 -4.50 3.21
CA THR A 104 14.95 -3.54 2.20
C THR A 104 16.33 -3.96 1.69
N LEU A 105 16.50 -3.95 0.37
CA LEU A 105 17.78 -4.23 -0.28
C LEU A 105 18.39 -2.92 -0.77
N ASP A 106 19.66 -2.72 -0.45
CA ASP A 106 20.47 -1.67 -1.09
C ASP A 106 20.89 -2.18 -2.47
N LEU A 107 20.41 -1.51 -3.50
CA LEU A 107 20.67 -1.84 -4.91
C LEU A 107 21.76 -0.95 -5.53
N SER A 108 22.55 -0.28 -4.73
CA SER A 108 23.63 0.62 -5.22
C SER A 108 24.66 -0.12 -6.08
N SER A 109 24.93 -1.39 -5.79
CA SER A 109 25.72 -2.25 -6.66
C SER A 109 25.29 -3.72 -6.57
N PRO A 110 25.54 -4.54 -7.61
CA PRO A 110 25.29 -5.98 -7.57
C PRO A 110 26.02 -6.70 -6.42
N GLU A 111 27.21 -6.28 -6.11
CA GLU A 111 28.04 -6.82 -5.03
C GLU A 111 27.38 -6.56 -3.67
N THR A 112 26.88 -5.34 -3.45
CA THR A 112 26.28 -4.91 -2.19
C THR A 112 25.06 -5.76 -1.87
N PHE A 113 24.09 -5.91 -2.78
CA PHE A 113 22.90 -6.70 -2.48
C PHE A 113 23.21 -8.20 -2.39
N TRP A 114 24.17 -8.71 -3.18
CA TRP A 114 24.56 -10.11 -3.14
C TRP A 114 25.16 -10.51 -1.79
N VAL A 115 26.02 -9.67 -1.23
CA VAL A 115 26.63 -9.89 0.09
C VAL A 115 25.57 -9.87 1.20
N ASN A 116 24.57 -8.99 1.08
CA ASN A 116 23.49 -8.86 2.05
C ASN A 116 22.51 -10.05 2.06
N PHE A 117 22.48 -10.88 1.01
CA PHE A 117 21.67 -12.10 1.03
C PHE A 117 22.23 -13.13 2.02
N THR A 118 21.34 -13.81 2.71
CA THR A 118 21.73 -14.99 3.51
C THR A 118 22.26 -16.09 2.60
N SER A 119 23.09 -16.99 3.16
CA SER A 119 23.58 -18.16 2.41
C SER A 119 22.47 -19.01 1.82
N LYS A 120 21.34 -19.14 2.55
CA LYS A 120 20.15 -19.85 2.08
C LYS A 120 19.58 -19.23 0.80
N ILE A 121 19.42 -17.90 0.76
CA ILE A 121 18.90 -17.18 -0.41
C ILE A 121 19.86 -17.33 -1.59
N ARG A 122 21.18 -17.12 -1.40
CA ARG A 122 22.18 -17.31 -2.46
C ARG A 122 22.15 -18.72 -3.05
N ASN A 123 22.00 -19.72 -2.21
CA ASN A 123 21.88 -21.11 -2.67
C ASN A 123 20.60 -21.37 -3.46
N MET A 124 19.47 -20.78 -3.05
CA MET A 124 18.22 -20.89 -3.80
C MET A 124 18.33 -20.22 -5.17
N ILE A 125 18.94 -19.05 -5.27
CA ILE A 125 19.18 -18.36 -6.55
C ILE A 125 20.03 -19.23 -7.48
N ARG A 126 21.17 -19.76 -6.98
CA ARG A 126 22.03 -20.66 -7.77
C ARG A 126 21.29 -21.92 -8.23
N LYS A 127 20.44 -22.50 -7.37
CA LYS A 127 19.61 -23.65 -7.73
C LYS A 127 18.62 -23.27 -8.84
N ALA A 128 17.96 -22.13 -8.75
CA ALA A 128 17.05 -21.64 -9.79
C ALA A 128 17.76 -21.49 -11.13
N GLN A 129 18.93 -20.83 -11.14
CA GLN A 129 19.78 -20.65 -12.34
C GLN A 129 20.20 -22.00 -12.94
N LYS A 130 20.64 -22.94 -12.10
CA LYS A 130 21.03 -24.29 -12.53
C LYS A 130 19.87 -25.07 -13.15
N ASN A 131 18.63 -24.81 -12.70
CA ASN A 131 17.43 -25.42 -13.26
C ASN A 131 16.84 -24.65 -14.45
N GLY A 132 17.58 -23.71 -15.03
CA GLY A 132 17.17 -22.98 -16.23
C GLY A 132 16.10 -21.92 -16.03
N VAL A 133 15.86 -21.48 -14.80
CA VAL A 133 14.93 -20.37 -14.52
C VAL A 133 15.50 -19.10 -15.15
N ARG A 134 14.69 -18.42 -15.95
CA ARG A 134 15.03 -17.17 -16.63
C ARG A 134 14.09 -16.07 -16.18
N ILE A 135 14.61 -14.86 -16.03
CA ILE A 135 13.83 -13.66 -15.74
C ILE A 135 13.71 -12.82 -17.01
N TYR A 136 12.49 -12.42 -17.32
CA TYR A 136 12.20 -11.53 -18.43
C TYR A 136 11.67 -10.21 -17.89
N ASN A 137 12.07 -9.11 -18.53
CA ASN A 137 11.59 -7.76 -18.22
C ASN A 137 11.12 -7.11 -19.52
N GLY A 138 9.94 -6.49 -19.49
CA GLY A 138 9.36 -5.82 -20.64
C GLY A 138 7.90 -5.43 -20.42
N ARG A 139 7.29 -4.86 -21.47
CA ARG A 139 5.88 -4.40 -21.47
C ARG A 139 5.12 -4.93 -22.70
N TYR A 140 5.43 -6.11 -23.19
CA TYR A 140 4.74 -6.71 -24.34
C TYR A 140 3.67 -7.71 -23.89
N PRO A 141 2.57 -7.88 -24.65
CA PRO A 141 1.39 -8.65 -24.22
C PRO A 141 1.68 -10.10 -23.82
N GLU A 142 2.63 -10.79 -24.50
CA GLU A 142 2.99 -12.16 -24.18
C GLU A 142 3.62 -12.31 -22.79
N LEU A 143 4.33 -11.26 -22.34
CA LEU A 143 4.91 -11.22 -21.00
C LEU A 143 3.82 -11.09 -19.94
N PHE A 144 2.84 -10.21 -20.16
CA PHE A 144 1.70 -10.05 -19.26
C PHE A 144 0.89 -11.35 -19.17
N LYS A 145 0.62 -12.02 -20.29
CA LYS A 145 -0.03 -13.32 -20.28
C LYS A 145 0.75 -14.35 -19.47
N SER A 146 2.05 -14.44 -19.69
CA SER A 146 2.92 -15.37 -18.94
C SER A 146 2.95 -15.03 -17.45
N PHE A 147 2.98 -13.74 -17.10
CA PHE A 147 2.90 -13.28 -15.72
C PHE A 147 1.57 -13.71 -15.08
N LYS A 148 0.44 -13.46 -15.75
CA LYS A 148 -0.89 -13.81 -15.25
C LYS A 148 -1.00 -15.32 -15.00
N ASP A 149 -0.53 -16.15 -15.94
CA ASP A 149 -0.56 -17.61 -15.80
C ASP A 149 0.26 -18.09 -14.58
N ILE A 150 1.40 -17.48 -14.30
CA ILE A 150 2.23 -17.81 -13.13
C ILE A 150 1.58 -17.32 -11.85
N TYR A 151 1.03 -16.10 -11.88
CA TYR A 151 0.37 -15.48 -10.74
C TYR A 151 -0.84 -16.31 -10.30
N ASP A 152 -1.76 -16.61 -11.23
CA ASP A 152 -2.98 -17.38 -10.94
C ASP A 152 -2.64 -18.77 -10.37
N LYS A 153 -1.67 -19.48 -10.96
CA LYS A 153 -1.19 -20.77 -10.42
C LYS A 153 -0.59 -20.65 -9.02
N THR A 154 0.03 -19.50 -8.71
CA THR A 154 0.57 -19.26 -7.36
C THR A 154 -0.56 -19.03 -6.37
N MET A 155 -1.56 -18.25 -6.74
CA MET A 155 -2.75 -17.99 -5.92
C MET A 155 -3.53 -19.29 -5.66
N ASP A 156 -3.72 -20.13 -6.70
CA ASP A 156 -4.38 -21.45 -6.58
C ASP A 156 -3.62 -22.36 -5.60
N LYS A 157 -2.30 -22.43 -5.74
CA LYS A 157 -1.43 -23.24 -4.86
C LYS A 157 -1.52 -22.82 -3.40
N ASP A 158 -1.63 -21.51 -3.16
CA ASP A 158 -1.66 -20.95 -1.81
C ASP A 158 -3.09 -20.85 -1.24
N ASN A 159 -4.11 -21.32 -1.98
CA ASN A 159 -5.54 -21.20 -1.65
C ASN A 159 -5.91 -19.75 -1.28
N ALA A 160 -5.44 -18.81 -2.11
CA ALA A 160 -5.64 -17.38 -1.88
C ALA A 160 -7.12 -17.00 -1.95
N ASP A 161 -7.51 -15.98 -1.19
CA ASP A 161 -8.86 -15.40 -1.24
C ASP A 161 -9.13 -14.80 -2.63
N SER A 162 -10.41 -14.81 -3.04
CA SER A 162 -10.88 -14.26 -4.32
C SER A 162 -10.43 -12.82 -4.58
N TYR A 163 -10.20 -12.06 -3.53
CA TYR A 163 -9.64 -10.70 -3.57
C TYR A 163 -8.31 -10.61 -4.33
N TYR A 164 -7.53 -11.68 -4.38
CA TYR A 164 -6.23 -11.69 -5.06
C TYR A 164 -6.31 -12.07 -6.54
N TYR A 165 -7.49 -12.37 -7.07
CA TYR A 165 -7.68 -12.66 -8.49
C TYR A 165 -8.17 -11.39 -9.19
N PHE A 166 -7.28 -10.77 -9.95
CA PHE A 166 -7.58 -9.51 -10.66
C PHE A 166 -8.26 -9.81 -12.01
N SER A 167 -9.15 -8.87 -12.40
CA SER A 167 -9.86 -8.98 -13.68
C SER A 167 -8.96 -8.70 -14.89
N ASP A 168 -9.39 -9.12 -16.07
CA ASP A 168 -8.68 -8.82 -17.32
C ASP A 168 -8.62 -7.31 -17.58
N GLU A 169 -9.62 -6.54 -17.16
CA GLU A 169 -9.62 -5.08 -17.23
C GLU A 169 -8.50 -4.46 -16.39
N PHE A 170 -8.24 -5.01 -15.18
CA PHE A 170 -7.12 -4.58 -14.36
C PHE A 170 -5.79 -4.79 -15.09
N TYR A 171 -5.57 -5.98 -15.66
CA TYR A 171 -4.34 -6.25 -16.41
C TYR A 171 -4.18 -5.34 -17.63
N LYS A 172 -5.25 -5.12 -18.40
CA LYS A 172 -5.24 -4.18 -19.53
C LYS A 172 -4.91 -2.73 -19.11
N SER A 173 -5.32 -2.32 -17.91
CA SER A 173 -5.03 -0.97 -17.41
C SER A 173 -3.56 -0.72 -17.09
N ILE A 174 -2.77 -1.78 -16.82
CA ILE A 174 -1.35 -1.68 -16.52
C ILE A 174 -0.44 -1.99 -17.72
N GLU A 175 -0.99 -2.47 -18.85
CA GLU A 175 -0.26 -2.65 -20.10
C GLU A 175 0.06 -1.31 -20.78
N ASN A 176 -0.77 -0.27 -20.54
CA ASN A 176 -0.62 1.09 -21.07
C ASN A 176 0.23 1.95 -20.11
#